data_58a6af335c2d5c54c6bf662f1937010e
#
_entry.id   58a6af335c2d5c54c6bf662f1937010e
#
_cell.length_a   1.000
_cell.length_b   1.000
_cell.length_c   1.000
_cell.angle_alpha   90.00
_cell.angle_beta   90.00
_cell.angle_gamma   90.00
#
_symmetry.space_group_name_H-M   'P 1'
#
loop_
_entity.id
_entity.type
_entity.pdbx_description
1 polymer ?
#
loop_
_entity_poly.entity_id
_entity_poly.type
_entity_poly.pdbx_seq_one_letter_code
_entity_poly.pdbx_strand_id
1 'polypeptide(L)'
;MMSLAGFCQVEDSLDLRSELKQMEDLSEQPTTETPKNNVWKEKWEKIYEVIKDFSRVDKRYIEPQQYNYTVMLQNTNTIESYTLSNKNGEEVVFAPKPSFKVGPYVGWRWLVLGYTIDFTHLGDGHNKQGFDFSLYSNQIGFDIFFRNSGNDYRVRSMTLGEGIDTRAMKNVSFDGLKSKVQGFNIYYIVNHKRFSYPAAFSQSTRQLISQGSPLAGFGYMRHNLKIDADRLGELVKERLGSEVEGIHLEDSTLHGANVHYTDFSLSGGYGYNWVFAPQWLFAASLSVAVAYKQATGDLRRETSLFRDFSFRNLNLDGVGRFGVVWNNGRWYAGTSAIFHTYNYKKSQFSTNSTFGNLNIYVGINFGNR
;
A
#
# COMPACT_ATOMS: atom_id res chain seq x y z
N MET A 1 4.91 -14.40 7.55
CA MET A 1 4.45 -13.06 7.17
C MET A 1 2.93 -13.02 7.28
N MET A 2 2.37 -12.21 8.15
CA MET A 2 0.92 -12.05 8.27
C MET A 2 0.46 -10.96 7.31
N SER A 3 -0.51 -11.26 6.44
CA SER A 3 -1.25 -10.26 5.69
C SER A 3 -2.67 -10.22 6.23
N LEU A 4 -3.11 -9.06 6.67
CA LEU A 4 -4.50 -8.80 7.04
C LEU A 4 -5.13 -7.98 5.91
N ALA A 5 -6.08 -8.56 5.19
CA ALA A 5 -6.98 -7.82 4.33
C ALA A 5 -8.30 -7.66 5.07
N GLY A 6 -8.64 -6.43 5.42
CA GLY A 6 -9.91 -6.14 6.10
C GLY A 6 -10.98 -5.71 5.09
N PHE A 7 -12.12 -6.36 5.15
CA PHE A 7 -13.31 -5.97 4.40
C PHE A 7 -14.18 -5.10 5.30
N CYS A 8 -14.43 -3.87 4.95
CA CYS A 8 -15.36 -3.02 5.66
C CYS A 8 -16.69 -2.97 4.90
N GLN A 9 -17.65 -3.78 5.32
CA GLN A 9 -19.07 -3.48 5.14
C GLN A 9 -19.64 -3.08 6.49
N VAL A 10 -19.88 -1.79 6.68
CA VAL A 10 -20.79 -1.30 7.71
C VAL A 10 -22.20 -1.47 7.14
N GLU A 11 -22.69 -2.70 7.08
CA GLU A 11 -24.08 -3.02 6.86
C GLU A 11 -24.54 -3.97 7.98
N ASP A 12 -24.70 -3.43 9.16
CA ASP A 12 -25.61 -3.97 10.14
C ASP A 12 -26.21 -2.85 10.98
N SER A 13 -27.03 -2.04 10.31
CA SER A 13 -27.97 -1.14 10.96
C SER A 13 -28.95 -1.89 11.91
N LEU A 14 -29.08 -3.19 11.77
CA LEU A 14 -29.92 -4.04 12.62
C LEU A 14 -29.20 -4.45 13.92
N ASP A 15 -27.91 -4.76 13.85
CA ASP A 15 -27.14 -5.19 15.05
C ASP A 15 -26.79 -3.98 15.93
N LEU A 16 -26.35 -2.87 15.33
CA LEU A 16 -26.20 -1.61 16.06
C LEU A 16 -27.51 -1.10 16.65
N ARG A 17 -28.64 -1.36 15.98
CA ARG A 17 -29.95 -0.96 16.47
C ARG A 17 -30.42 -1.82 17.64
N SER A 18 -30.04 -3.12 17.67
CA SER A 18 -30.32 -4.01 18.81
C SER A 18 -29.43 -3.66 20.00
N GLU A 19 -28.17 -3.33 19.78
CA GLU A 19 -27.27 -2.85 20.83
C GLU A 19 -27.66 -1.47 21.36
N LEU A 20 -28.06 -0.53 20.48
CA LEU A 20 -28.59 0.76 20.88
C LEU A 20 -29.90 0.64 21.63
N LYS A 21 -30.77 -0.32 21.27
CA LYS A 21 -32.00 -0.60 21.98
C LYS A 21 -31.76 -1.21 23.37
N GLN A 22 -30.76 -2.09 23.49
CA GLN A 22 -30.29 -2.59 24.79
C GLN A 22 -29.69 -1.48 25.67
N MET A 23 -28.99 -0.53 25.07
CA MET A 23 -28.49 0.65 25.80
C MET A 23 -29.61 1.65 26.14
N GLU A 24 -30.65 1.80 25.31
CA GLU A 24 -31.88 2.55 25.62
C GLU A 24 -32.65 1.93 26.78
N ASP A 25 -32.84 0.62 26.78
CA ASP A 25 -33.53 -0.13 27.87
C ASP A 25 -32.74 -0.06 29.20
N LEU A 26 -31.42 0.06 29.15
CA LEU A 26 -30.58 0.28 30.31
C LEU A 26 -30.62 1.76 30.83
N SER A 27 -31.03 2.70 29.99
CA SER A 27 -31.16 4.13 30.33
C SER A 27 -32.54 4.52 30.85
N GLU A 28 -33.56 3.67 30.72
CA GLU A 28 -34.94 3.92 31.17
C GLU A 28 -35.21 3.55 32.62
N GLN A 29 -34.17 3.40 33.49
CA GLN A 29 -34.43 3.44 34.91
C GLN A 29 -34.68 4.90 35.36
N PRO A 30 -35.76 5.17 36.10
CA PRO A 30 -36.17 6.53 36.40
C PRO A 30 -35.27 7.16 37.44
N THR A 31 -34.25 7.90 36.97
CA THR A 31 -33.55 8.88 37.77
C THR A 31 -33.96 10.29 37.30
N THR A 32 -34.68 10.94 38.17
CA THR A 32 -34.97 12.38 38.10
C THR A 32 -33.67 13.15 38.03
N GLU A 33 -33.33 13.72 36.81
CA GLU A 33 -32.60 14.99 36.67
C GLU A 33 -32.27 15.32 35.21
N THR A 34 -32.79 16.47 34.77
CA THR A 34 -32.24 17.53 33.86
C THR A 34 -31.94 17.29 32.38
N PRO A 35 -32.09 18.35 31.57
CA PRO A 35 -32.18 18.31 30.09
C PRO A 35 -30.86 18.09 29.30
N LYS A 36 -29.87 17.45 29.89
CA LYS A 36 -28.61 17.09 29.22
C LYS A 36 -28.70 15.89 28.27
N ASN A 37 -29.74 15.06 28.39
CA ASN A 37 -29.87 13.84 27.58
C ASN A 37 -30.22 14.10 26.10
N ASN A 38 -30.88 15.19 25.78
CA ASN A 38 -31.29 15.48 24.39
C ASN A 38 -30.09 15.84 23.48
N VAL A 39 -29.07 16.52 24.01
CA VAL A 39 -27.89 16.93 23.23
C VAL A 39 -27.01 15.73 22.81
N TRP A 40 -26.91 14.74 23.68
CA TRP A 40 -26.19 13.50 23.36
C TRP A 40 -26.98 12.64 22.37
N LYS A 41 -28.30 12.54 22.52
CA LYS A 41 -29.18 11.81 21.62
C LYS A 41 -29.15 12.42 20.19
N GLU A 42 -29.25 13.73 20.05
CA GLU A 42 -29.08 14.43 18.78
C GLU A 42 -27.69 14.25 18.16
N LYS A 43 -26.62 14.24 18.98
CA LYS A 43 -25.27 13.99 18.48
C LYS A 43 -25.11 12.55 17.99
N TRP A 44 -25.66 11.58 18.72
CA TRP A 44 -25.64 10.16 18.32
C TRP A 44 -26.49 9.89 17.09
N GLU A 45 -27.66 10.50 16.97
CA GLU A 45 -28.49 10.43 15.76
C GLU A 45 -27.76 11.01 14.55
N LYS A 46 -27.07 12.13 14.68
CA LYS A 46 -26.23 12.70 13.62
C LYS A 46 -25.06 11.78 13.25
N ILE A 47 -24.38 11.22 14.23
CA ILE A 47 -23.28 10.26 14.01
C ILE A 47 -23.84 9.00 13.33
N TYR A 48 -24.98 8.49 13.78
CA TYR A 48 -25.63 7.33 13.18
C TYR A 48 -26.06 7.59 11.73
N GLU A 49 -26.67 8.73 11.42
CA GLU A 49 -27.03 9.10 10.05
C GLU A 49 -25.78 9.26 9.16
N VAL A 50 -24.69 9.82 9.70
CA VAL A 50 -23.40 9.88 9.00
C VAL A 50 -22.87 8.48 8.72
N ILE A 51 -22.86 7.58 9.70
CA ILE A 51 -22.41 6.18 9.55
C ILE A 51 -23.30 5.43 8.55
N LYS A 52 -24.61 5.63 8.60
CA LYS A 52 -25.58 5.02 7.68
C LYS A 52 -25.43 5.54 6.26
N ASP A 53 -25.18 6.82 6.05
CA ASP A 53 -24.90 7.38 4.73
C ASP A 53 -23.55 6.93 4.20
N PHE A 54 -22.60 6.67 5.11
CA PHE A 54 -21.27 6.15 4.82
C PHE A 54 -21.28 4.74 4.19
N SER A 55 -22.24 3.90 4.56
CA SER A 55 -22.40 2.55 4.02
C SER A 55 -23.40 2.44 2.86
N ARG A 56 -24.12 3.53 2.54
CA ARG A 56 -25.17 3.52 1.52
C ARG A 56 -24.59 3.39 0.11
N VAL A 57 -25.02 2.35 -0.61
CA VAL A 57 -24.72 2.14 -2.03
C VAL A 57 -25.97 2.13 -2.90
N ASP A 58 -25.84 2.50 -4.15
CA ASP A 58 -26.88 2.34 -5.16
C ASP A 58 -26.87 0.89 -5.66
N LYS A 59 -27.86 0.10 -5.23
CA LYS A 59 -27.96 -1.34 -5.55
C LYS A 59 -28.09 -1.64 -7.05
N ARG A 60 -28.36 -0.63 -7.89
CA ARG A 60 -28.31 -0.80 -9.35
C ARG A 60 -26.87 -0.91 -9.86
N TYR A 61 -25.90 -0.31 -9.17
CA TYR A 61 -24.49 -0.26 -9.53
C TYR A 61 -23.63 -1.23 -8.74
N ILE A 62 -23.96 -1.43 -7.46
CA ILE A 62 -23.17 -2.21 -6.51
C ILE A 62 -24.08 -3.21 -5.81
N GLU A 63 -23.76 -4.48 -5.93
CA GLU A 63 -24.41 -5.56 -5.20
C GLU A 63 -23.57 -5.89 -3.96
N PRO A 64 -24.13 -5.72 -2.74
CA PRO A 64 -23.45 -6.11 -1.50
C PRO A 64 -23.28 -7.62 -1.38
N GLN A 65 -22.30 -8.07 -0.59
CA GLN A 65 -22.09 -9.50 -0.30
C GLN A 65 -23.27 -10.09 0.50
N GLN A 66 -23.75 -11.25 0.04
CA GLN A 66 -24.90 -11.96 0.64
C GLN A 66 -24.45 -13.06 1.63
N TYR A 67 -23.16 -13.30 1.77
CA TYR A 67 -22.58 -14.37 2.58
C TYR A 67 -21.80 -13.82 3.77
N ASN A 68 -21.78 -14.57 4.87
CA ASN A 68 -21.06 -14.20 6.08
C ASN A 68 -19.59 -14.64 6.08
N TYR A 69 -19.27 -15.72 5.36
CA TYR A 69 -17.96 -16.35 5.37
C TYR A 69 -17.34 -16.38 3.98
N THR A 70 -16.03 -16.27 3.94
CA THR A 70 -15.23 -16.51 2.73
C THR A 70 -14.00 -17.35 3.06
N VAL A 71 -13.62 -18.23 2.14
CA VAL A 71 -12.32 -18.90 2.13
C VAL A 71 -11.67 -18.64 0.79
N MET A 72 -10.39 -18.25 0.81
CA MET A 72 -9.64 -17.91 -0.38
C MET A 72 -8.25 -18.51 -0.30
N LEU A 73 -7.76 -19.01 -1.42
CA LEU A 73 -6.35 -19.32 -1.64
C LEU A 73 -5.76 -18.21 -2.48
N GLN A 74 -4.66 -17.64 -2.01
CA GLN A 74 -4.00 -16.53 -2.69
C GLN A 74 -2.51 -16.81 -2.85
N ASN A 75 -2.00 -16.52 -4.05
CA ASN A 75 -0.59 -16.33 -4.33
C ASN A 75 -0.29 -14.82 -4.30
N THR A 76 0.77 -14.43 -3.60
CA THR A 76 1.25 -13.05 -3.53
C THR A 76 2.70 -12.98 -3.96
N ASN A 77 2.98 -12.20 -4.99
CA ASN A 77 4.34 -11.91 -5.46
C ASN A 77 4.67 -10.46 -5.08
N THR A 78 5.74 -10.26 -4.33
CA THR A 78 6.19 -8.92 -3.95
C THR A 78 7.13 -8.38 -5.03
N ILE A 79 6.88 -7.15 -5.45
CA ILE A 79 7.71 -6.40 -6.38
C ILE A 79 8.37 -5.28 -5.59
N GLU A 80 9.69 -5.18 -5.70
CA GLU A 80 10.48 -4.18 -4.99
C GLU A 80 11.69 -3.79 -5.85
N SER A 81 11.95 -2.50 -5.98
CA SER A 81 13.09 -1.96 -6.72
C SER A 81 13.53 -0.63 -6.11
N TYR A 82 14.82 -0.44 -6.00
CA TYR A 82 15.46 0.78 -5.56
C TYR A 82 16.42 1.26 -6.63
N THR A 83 16.12 2.40 -7.24
CA THR A 83 17.00 3.06 -8.19
C THR A 83 17.69 4.22 -7.49
N LEU A 84 19.01 4.24 -7.55
CA LEU A 84 19.82 5.37 -7.10
C LEU A 84 20.52 5.94 -8.31
N SER A 85 20.43 7.24 -8.47
CA SER A 85 21.10 7.96 -9.55
C SER A 85 21.72 9.24 -9.05
N ASN A 86 22.83 9.65 -9.65
CA ASN A 86 23.48 10.92 -9.40
C ASN A 86 23.38 11.86 -10.59
N LYS A 87 23.95 13.07 -10.46
CA LYS A 87 23.94 14.07 -11.53
C LYS A 87 24.87 13.75 -12.70
N ASN A 88 25.84 12.88 -12.48
CA ASN A 88 26.83 12.49 -13.49
C ASN A 88 26.31 11.41 -14.44
N GLY A 89 25.03 11.00 -14.27
CA GLY A 89 24.43 9.93 -15.08
C GLY A 89 24.78 8.53 -14.59
N GLU A 90 25.41 8.39 -13.43
CA GLU A 90 25.58 7.08 -12.79
C GLU A 90 24.25 6.63 -12.18
N GLU A 91 23.90 5.37 -12.40
CA GLU A 91 22.67 4.77 -11.91
C GLU A 91 22.91 3.33 -11.48
N VAL A 92 22.34 2.96 -10.34
CA VAL A 92 22.30 1.58 -9.85
C VAL A 92 20.88 1.20 -9.47
N VAL A 93 20.41 0.08 -9.98
CA VAL A 93 19.10 -0.48 -9.67
C VAL A 93 19.28 -1.76 -8.86
N PHE A 94 18.74 -1.75 -7.65
CA PHE A 94 18.70 -2.91 -6.78
C PHE A 94 17.29 -3.48 -6.70
N ALA A 95 17.20 -4.81 -6.65
CA ALA A 95 15.96 -5.51 -6.36
C ALA A 95 16.25 -6.78 -5.53
N PRO A 96 15.38 -7.18 -4.59
CA PRO A 96 15.52 -8.44 -3.90
C PRO A 96 15.24 -9.61 -4.85
N LYS A 97 15.57 -10.81 -4.44
CA LYS A 97 15.11 -12.02 -5.13
C LYS A 97 13.56 -12.03 -5.16
N PRO A 98 12.93 -12.38 -6.28
CA PRO A 98 11.48 -12.53 -6.32
C PRO A 98 10.99 -13.48 -5.23
N SER A 99 9.90 -13.13 -4.56
CA SER A 99 9.26 -13.98 -3.57
C SER A 99 7.96 -14.56 -4.10
N PHE A 100 7.75 -15.85 -3.90
CA PHE A 100 6.54 -16.56 -4.26
C PHE A 100 5.85 -17.06 -2.99
N LYS A 101 4.80 -16.35 -2.57
CA LYS A 101 4.08 -16.63 -1.33
C LYS A 101 2.71 -17.18 -1.67
N VAL A 102 2.32 -18.28 -1.03
CA VAL A 102 0.98 -18.86 -1.16
C VAL A 102 0.41 -19.08 0.21
N GLY A 103 -0.87 -18.86 0.37
CA GLY A 103 -1.53 -19.15 1.63
C GLY A 103 -3.05 -19.05 1.60
N PRO A 104 -3.70 -19.68 2.56
CA PRO A 104 -5.13 -19.60 2.78
C PRO A 104 -5.49 -18.27 3.47
N TYR A 105 -6.68 -17.79 3.14
CA TYR A 105 -7.34 -16.68 3.80
C TYR A 105 -8.74 -17.12 4.22
N VAL A 106 -9.14 -16.75 5.41
CA VAL A 106 -10.48 -17.01 5.96
C VAL A 106 -11.07 -15.67 6.37
N GLY A 107 -12.29 -15.42 5.94
CA GLY A 107 -13.01 -14.21 6.26
C GLY A 107 -14.34 -14.48 6.95
N TRP A 108 -14.69 -13.62 7.87
CA TRP A 108 -15.97 -13.52 8.50
C TRP A 108 -16.47 -12.10 8.41
N ARG A 109 -17.54 -11.87 7.63
CA ARG A 109 -18.10 -10.55 7.35
C ARG A 109 -17.03 -9.57 6.82
N TRP A 110 -16.60 -8.62 7.65
CA TRP A 110 -15.61 -7.58 7.31
C TRP A 110 -14.18 -7.95 7.68
N LEU A 111 -13.97 -9.00 8.46
CA LEU A 111 -12.65 -9.42 8.92
C LEU A 111 -12.14 -10.58 8.05
N VAL A 112 -10.99 -10.40 7.43
CA VAL A 112 -10.27 -11.45 6.71
C VAL A 112 -8.88 -11.61 7.27
N LEU A 113 -8.54 -12.82 7.64
CA LEU A 113 -7.23 -13.23 8.13
C LEU A 113 -6.61 -14.22 7.17
N GLY A 114 -5.35 -14.01 6.83
CA GLY A 114 -4.61 -14.91 5.98
C GLY A 114 -3.18 -15.11 6.46
N TYR A 115 -2.67 -16.27 6.15
CA TYR A 115 -1.26 -16.60 6.39
C TYR A 115 -0.63 -17.10 5.10
N THR A 116 0.49 -16.50 4.69
CA THR A 116 1.22 -16.90 3.50
C THR A 116 2.60 -17.43 3.84
N ILE A 117 3.01 -18.49 3.14
CA ILE A 117 4.34 -19.10 3.23
C ILE A 117 5.12 -18.68 1.98
N ASP A 118 6.35 -18.23 2.18
CA ASP A 118 7.28 -17.94 1.08
C ASP A 118 8.05 -19.20 0.71
N PHE A 119 7.66 -19.85 -0.38
CA PHE A 119 8.28 -21.07 -0.85
C PHE A 119 9.67 -20.87 -1.47
N THR A 120 10.01 -19.65 -1.86
CA THR A 120 11.32 -19.34 -2.47
C THR A 120 12.42 -19.12 -1.44
N HIS A 121 12.06 -18.85 -0.19
CA HIS A 121 12.99 -18.52 0.89
C HIS A 121 12.82 -19.46 2.10
N LEU A 122 12.36 -20.70 1.87
CA LEU A 122 12.34 -21.75 2.90
C LEU A 122 13.76 -22.13 3.27
N GLY A 123 14.21 -21.73 4.46
CA GLY A 123 15.54 -22.05 4.99
C GLY A 123 16.58 -20.94 4.86
N ASP A 124 16.32 -19.87 4.12
CA ASP A 124 17.18 -18.70 4.11
C ASP A 124 17.02 -17.93 5.43
N GLY A 125 18.07 -17.87 6.24
CA GLY A 125 18.10 -17.15 7.53
C GLY A 125 17.99 -15.62 7.42
N HIS A 126 17.41 -15.11 6.30
CA HIS A 126 17.26 -13.69 6.05
C HIS A 126 16.07 -13.11 6.81
N ASN A 127 16.33 -12.13 7.67
CA ASN A 127 15.36 -11.43 8.50
C ASN A 127 14.44 -10.50 7.67
N LYS A 128 13.78 -11.02 6.62
CA LYS A 128 12.76 -10.28 5.89
C LYS A 128 11.48 -10.26 6.69
N GLN A 129 11.02 -9.07 7.04
CA GLN A 129 9.75 -8.89 7.72
C GLN A 129 8.91 -7.91 6.90
N GLY A 130 7.66 -8.25 6.69
CA GLY A 130 6.75 -7.37 6.02
C GLY A 130 5.32 -7.63 6.48
N PHE A 131 4.58 -6.56 6.58
CA PHE A 131 3.17 -6.55 6.90
C PHE A 131 2.49 -5.55 5.98
N ASP A 132 1.49 -6.01 5.26
CA ASP A 132 0.63 -5.16 4.44
C ASP A 132 -0.81 -5.42 4.90
N PHE A 133 -1.49 -4.36 5.27
CA PHE A 133 -2.89 -4.38 5.66
C PHE A 133 -3.65 -3.35 4.83
N SER A 134 -4.68 -3.80 4.12
CA SER A 134 -5.55 -2.92 3.35
C SER A 134 -7.00 -3.14 3.76
N LEU A 135 -7.68 -2.05 4.07
CA LEU A 135 -9.09 -2.02 4.39
C LEU A 135 -9.82 -1.22 3.31
N TYR A 136 -10.79 -1.85 2.67
CA TYR A 136 -11.59 -1.22 1.64
C TYR A 136 -13.04 -1.12 2.10
N SER A 137 -13.47 0.08 2.49
CA SER A 137 -14.89 0.40 2.62
C SER A 137 -15.42 1.00 1.32
N ASN A 138 -16.72 1.20 1.24
CA ASN A 138 -17.29 1.85 0.06
C ASN A 138 -16.79 3.28 -0.13
N GLN A 139 -16.54 4.01 0.95
CA GLN A 139 -16.23 5.43 0.93
C GLN A 139 -14.78 5.75 1.25
N ILE A 140 -14.15 4.99 2.14
CA ILE A 140 -12.76 5.18 2.55
C ILE A 140 -11.98 3.92 2.32
N GLY A 141 -10.78 4.07 1.79
CA GLY A 141 -9.76 3.03 1.80
C GLY A 141 -8.62 3.41 2.74
N PHE A 142 -8.02 2.41 3.33
CA PHE A 142 -6.92 2.55 4.26
C PHE A 142 -5.89 1.47 4.03
N ASP A 143 -4.64 1.85 3.80
CA ASP A 143 -3.52 0.92 3.63
C ASP A 143 -2.49 1.20 4.72
N ILE A 144 -2.07 0.18 5.46
CA ILE A 144 -0.90 0.21 6.35
C ILE A 144 0.13 -0.75 5.78
N PHE A 145 1.37 -0.34 5.76
CA PHE A 145 2.47 -1.18 5.32
C PHE A 145 3.69 -1.02 6.22
N PHE A 146 4.33 -2.13 6.44
CA PHE A 146 5.63 -2.23 7.09
C PHE A 146 6.47 -3.22 6.31
N ARG A 147 7.67 -2.82 5.88
CA ARG A 147 8.61 -3.66 5.17
C ARG A 147 10.00 -3.47 5.73
N ASN A 148 10.64 -4.56 6.07
CA ASN A 148 12.05 -4.65 6.37
C ASN A 148 12.61 -5.71 5.43
N SER A 149 13.27 -5.27 4.38
CA SER A 149 13.63 -6.15 3.25
C SER A 149 14.90 -6.96 3.49
N GLY A 150 15.51 -6.85 4.69
CA GLY A 150 16.74 -7.56 5.00
C GLY A 150 17.92 -7.06 4.16
N ASN A 151 18.81 -7.98 3.76
CA ASN A 151 20.04 -7.70 3.01
C ASN A 151 20.21 -8.60 1.78
N ASP A 152 19.15 -9.21 1.27
CA ASP A 152 19.20 -10.12 0.11
C ASP A 152 18.80 -9.38 -1.18
N TYR A 153 19.66 -8.45 -1.60
CA TYR A 153 19.48 -7.71 -2.83
C TYR A 153 20.41 -8.18 -3.94
N ARG A 154 20.06 -7.79 -5.17
CA ARG A 154 20.89 -7.99 -6.35
C ARG A 154 20.94 -6.71 -7.14
N VAL A 155 22.07 -6.43 -7.76
CA VAL A 155 22.21 -5.39 -8.78
C VAL A 155 21.47 -5.85 -10.02
N ARG A 156 20.37 -5.18 -10.39
CA ARG A 156 19.59 -5.49 -11.61
C ARG A 156 20.21 -4.89 -12.83
N SER A 157 20.65 -3.65 -12.71
CA SER A 157 21.38 -2.92 -13.73
C SER A 157 22.27 -1.87 -13.05
N MET A 158 23.33 -1.49 -13.76
CA MET A 158 24.25 -0.43 -13.35
C MET A 158 24.69 0.33 -14.60
N THR A 159 24.83 1.65 -14.46
CA THR A 159 25.43 2.55 -15.45
C THR A 159 26.45 3.41 -14.71
N LEU A 160 27.70 3.43 -15.18
CA LEU A 160 28.83 4.15 -14.55
C LEU A 160 29.42 5.24 -15.47
N GLY A 161 28.67 5.65 -16.49
CA GLY A 161 29.10 6.65 -17.48
C GLY A 161 29.11 6.09 -18.91
N GLU A 162 29.48 6.95 -19.86
CA GLU A 162 29.53 6.55 -21.27
C GLU A 162 30.70 5.59 -21.55
N GLY A 163 30.41 4.50 -22.25
CA GLY A 163 31.41 3.55 -22.76
C GLY A 163 31.82 2.44 -21.80
N ILE A 164 31.33 2.39 -20.57
CA ILE A 164 31.68 1.33 -19.60
C ILE A 164 30.68 0.17 -19.73
N ASP A 165 31.19 -1.02 -19.99
CA ASP A 165 30.36 -2.24 -20.02
C ASP A 165 30.10 -2.78 -18.62
N THR A 166 28.90 -2.53 -18.11
CA THR A 166 28.48 -2.96 -16.77
C THR A 166 27.69 -4.29 -16.76
N ARG A 167 27.64 -5.04 -17.88
CA ARG A 167 26.87 -6.30 -17.97
C ARG A 167 27.31 -7.35 -16.93
N ALA A 168 28.59 -7.36 -16.54
CA ALA A 168 29.12 -8.26 -15.51
C ALA A 168 28.51 -8.00 -14.11
N MET A 169 27.91 -6.84 -13.88
CA MET A 169 27.23 -6.51 -12.61
C MET A 169 25.78 -7.02 -12.59
N LYS A 170 25.21 -7.46 -13.70
CA LYS A 170 23.80 -7.86 -13.79
C LYS A 170 23.51 -9.11 -12.94
N ASN A 171 22.52 -9.01 -12.06
CA ASN A 171 22.07 -10.06 -11.13
C ASN A 171 23.12 -10.50 -10.09
N VAL A 172 24.17 -9.71 -9.88
CA VAL A 172 25.15 -9.96 -8.81
C VAL A 172 24.52 -9.71 -7.45
N SER A 173 24.74 -10.62 -6.50
CA SER A 173 24.25 -10.50 -5.12
C SER A 173 24.96 -9.35 -4.41
N PHE A 174 24.19 -8.54 -3.69
CA PHE A 174 24.69 -7.42 -2.91
C PHE A 174 23.96 -7.34 -1.56
N ASP A 175 24.64 -7.64 -0.50
CA ASP A 175 24.15 -7.66 0.88
C ASP A 175 24.35 -6.34 1.63
N GLY A 176 24.99 -5.35 0.97
CA GLY A 176 25.25 -4.02 1.51
C GLY A 176 24.06 -3.06 1.47
N LEU A 177 22.90 -3.47 0.95
CA LEU A 177 21.67 -2.66 0.94
C LEU A 177 20.72 -3.12 2.04
N LYS A 178 20.24 -2.16 2.84
CA LYS A 178 19.20 -2.37 3.84
C LYS A 178 18.09 -1.33 3.66
N SER A 179 16.85 -1.81 3.55
CA SER A 179 15.67 -0.93 3.44
C SER A 179 14.64 -1.25 4.51
N LYS A 180 14.12 -0.17 5.13
CA LYS A 180 12.98 -0.24 6.03
C LYS A 180 11.99 0.83 5.66
N VAL A 181 10.78 0.44 5.29
CA VAL A 181 9.68 1.33 4.91
C VAL A 181 8.48 1.02 5.80
N GLN A 182 7.87 2.05 6.34
CA GLN A 182 6.64 1.93 7.12
C GLN A 182 5.77 3.16 6.90
N GLY A 183 4.46 2.95 6.85
CA GLY A 183 3.54 4.06 6.64
C GLY A 183 2.10 3.63 6.52
N PHE A 184 1.27 4.62 6.24
CA PHE A 184 -0.14 4.41 5.93
C PHE A 184 -0.62 5.41 4.87
N ASN A 185 -1.66 5.01 4.14
CA ASN A 185 -2.42 5.86 3.24
C ASN A 185 -3.89 5.76 3.56
N ILE A 186 -4.57 6.89 3.62
CA ILE A 186 -6.03 6.98 3.73
C ILE A 186 -6.51 7.69 2.47
N TYR A 187 -7.55 7.18 1.83
CA TYR A 187 -8.13 7.83 0.66
C TYR A 187 -9.65 7.77 0.67
N TYR A 188 -10.24 8.84 0.18
CA TYR A 188 -11.67 9.04 0.05
C TYR A 188 -12.13 8.79 -1.39
N ILE A 189 -13.23 8.07 -1.54
CA ILE A 189 -13.86 7.72 -2.80
C ILE A 189 -15.08 8.61 -2.99
N VAL A 190 -14.99 9.59 -3.90
CA VAL A 190 -16.02 10.61 -4.06
C VAL A 190 -17.35 10.03 -4.53
N ASN A 191 -17.31 9.13 -5.53
CA ASN A 191 -18.51 8.49 -6.08
C ASN A 191 -18.80 7.13 -5.45
N HIS A 192 -18.62 7.01 -4.13
CA HIS A 192 -18.73 5.76 -3.36
C HIS A 192 -20.10 5.06 -3.48
N LYS A 193 -21.18 5.80 -3.80
CA LYS A 193 -22.51 5.23 -3.98
C LYS A 193 -22.62 4.34 -5.22
N ARG A 194 -21.80 4.57 -6.25
CA ARG A 194 -21.87 3.85 -7.54
C ARG A 194 -20.59 3.16 -7.95
N PHE A 195 -19.46 3.57 -7.39
CA PHE A 195 -18.14 2.97 -7.64
C PHE A 195 -17.67 2.22 -6.40
N SER A 196 -17.21 0.96 -6.57
CA SER A 196 -16.77 0.11 -5.48
C SER A 196 -15.34 -0.40 -5.65
N TYR A 197 -14.41 0.07 -4.82
CA TYR A 197 -13.10 -0.58 -4.65
C TYR A 197 -13.20 -2.00 -4.11
N PRO A 198 -14.08 -2.27 -3.12
CA PRO A 198 -14.27 -3.63 -2.62
C PRO A 198 -14.59 -4.67 -3.70
N ALA A 199 -15.28 -4.28 -4.78
CA ALA A 199 -15.58 -5.20 -5.89
C ALA A 199 -14.34 -5.71 -6.63
N ALA A 200 -13.26 -4.90 -6.66
CA ALA A 200 -12.03 -5.24 -7.36
C ALA A 200 -10.95 -5.85 -6.46
N PHE A 201 -10.85 -5.40 -5.20
CA PHE A 201 -9.67 -5.67 -4.37
C PHE A 201 -9.95 -6.51 -3.13
N SER A 202 -11.23 -6.66 -2.72
CA SER A 202 -11.59 -7.45 -1.54
C SER A 202 -12.75 -8.41 -1.73
N GLN A 203 -13.44 -8.37 -2.87
CA GLN A 203 -14.53 -9.27 -3.23
C GLN A 203 -15.75 -9.22 -2.28
N SER A 204 -15.85 -8.17 -1.46
CA SER A 204 -16.97 -8.00 -0.51
C SER A 204 -18.21 -7.35 -1.13
N THR A 205 -18.14 -6.95 -2.40
CA THR A 205 -19.24 -6.45 -3.22
C THR A 205 -19.03 -6.87 -4.67
N ARG A 206 -20.05 -6.63 -5.52
CA ARG A 206 -19.95 -6.78 -6.97
C ARG A 206 -20.31 -5.46 -7.66
N GLN A 207 -19.51 -5.04 -8.62
CA GLN A 207 -19.86 -3.94 -9.51
C GLN A 207 -20.72 -4.47 -10.64
N LEU A 208 -21.93 -3.94 -10.79
CA LEU A 208 -22.90 -4.40 -11.82
C LEU A 208 -22.85 -3.55 -13.08
N ILE A 209 -22.60 -2.27 -12.95
CA ILE A 209 -22.52 -1.29 -14.05
C ILE A 209 -21.18 -0.56 -13.95
N SER A 210 -20.52 -0.41 -15.10
CA SER A 210 -19.25 0.33 -15.18
C SER A 210 -19.37 1.72 -14.61
N GLN A 211 -18.41 2.11 -13.77
CA GLN A 211 -18.43 3.40 -13.10
C GLN A 211 -17.03 3.82 -12.68
N GLY A 212 -16.81 5.13 -12.58
CA GLY A 212 -15.57 5.70 -12.06
C GLY A 212 -15.78 6.63 -10.88
N SER A 213 -14.70 6.98 -10.22
CA SER A 213 -14.67 7.90 -9.09
C SER A 213 -13.38 8.69 -9.03
N PRO A 214 -13.45 10.02 -8.79
CA PRO A 214 -12.33 10.76 -8.27
C PRO A 214 -11.93 10.21 -6.89
N LEU A 215 -10.64 10.34 -6.58
CA LEU A 215 -10.01 9.88 -5.34
C LEU A 215 -9.24 11.06 -4.75
N ALA A 216 -9.30 11.22 -3.44
CA ALA A 216 -8.47 12.16 -2.70
C ALA A 216 -7.89 11.45 -1.50
N GLY A 217 -6.60 11.66 -1.19
CA GLY A 217 -5.97 10.90 -0.12
C GLY A 217 -4.89 11.68 0.61
N PHE A 218 -4.56 11.13 1.78
CA PHE A 218 -3.47 11.57 2.64
C PHE A 218 -2.59 10.37 2.99
N GLY A 219 -1.28 10.56 2.94
CA GLY A 219 -0.29 9.55 3.27
C GLY A 219 0.74 10.03 4.27
N TYR A 220 1.23 9.10 5.06
CA TYR A 220 2.40 9.24 5.92
C TYR A 220 3.33 8.07 5.72
N MET A 221 4.61 8.33 5.53
CA MET A 221 5.62 7.29 5.37
C MET A 221 6.93 7.69 6.06
N ARG A 222 7.63 6.69 6.58
CA ARG A 222 9.02 6.79 7.00
C ARG A 222 9.84 5.77 6.22
N HIS A 223 10.90 6.24 5.60
CA HIS A 223 11.80 5.41 4.81
C HIS A 223 13.23 5.54 5.31
N ASN A 224 13.87 4.40 5.56
CA ASN A 224 15.28 4.27 5.88
C ASN A 224 15.92 3.39 4.83
N LEU A 225 16.83 3.93 4.05
CA LEU A 225 17.63 3.22 3.07
C LEU A 225 19.10 3.43 3.41
N LYS A 226 19.83 2.36 3.62
CA LYS A 226 21.27 2.37 3.89
C LYS A 226 21.99 1.55 2.84
N ILE A 227 23.05 2.12 2.28
CA ILE A 227 23.90 1.46 1.30
C ILE A 227 25.33 1.50 1.80
N ASP A 228 25.95 0.33 1.80
CA ASP A 228 27.39 0.18 2.02
C ASP A 228 28.12 0.48 0.68
N ALA A 229 28.58 1.71 0.55
CA ALA A 229 29.21 2.21 -0.68
C ALA A 229 30.59 1.60 -0.90
N ASP A 230 31.33 1.34 0.19
CA ASP A 230 32.67 0.74 0.13
C ASP A 230 32.57 -0.67 -0.45
N ARG A 231 31.62 -1.46 0.07
CA ARG A 231 31.34 -2.80 -0.42
C ARG A 231 30.83 -2.83 -1.86
N LEU A 232 30.03 -1.81 -2.27
CA LEU A 232 29.61 -1.66 -3.66
C LEU A 232 30.84 -1.37 -4.55
N GLY A 233 31.71 -0.46 -4.11
CA GLY A 233 32.95 -0.12 -4.81
C GLY A 233 33.89 -1.33 -4.98
N GLU A 234 34.09 -2.12 -3.93
CA GLU A 234 34.86 -3.36 -3.98
C GLU A 234 34.27 -4.36 -4.99
N LEU A 235 32.95 -4.55 -4.95
CA LEU A 235 32.22 -5.43 -5.88
C LEU A 235 32.36 -4.99 -7.33
N VAL A 236 32.31 -3.68 -7.60
CA VAL A 236 32.47 -3.11 -8.94
C VAL A 236 33.92 -3.33 -9.42
N LYS A 237 34.93 -3.08 -8.57
CA LYS A 237 36.36 -3.31 -8.90
C LYS A 237 36.62 -4.80 -9.19
N GLU A 238 36.03 -5.70 -8.39
CA GLU A 238 36.16 -7.16 -8.55
C GLU A 238 35.59 -7.64 -9.91
N ARG A 239 34.44 -7.08 -10.32
CA ARG A 239 33.68 -7.56 -11.48
C ARG A 239 34.03 -6.88 -12.81
N LEU A 240 34.41 -5.62 -12.76
CA LEU A 240 34.69 -4.81 -13.96
C LEU A 240 36.18 -4.59 -14.20
N GLY A 241 37.02 -4.84 -13.17
CA GLY A 241 38.47 -4.82 -13.30
C GLY A 241 39.02 -3.52 -13.87
N SER A 242 39.80 -3.60 -14.96
CA SER A 242 40.43 -2.46 -15.60
C SER A 242 39.49 -1.46 -16.27
N GLU A 243 38.22 -1.83 -16.52
CA GLU A 243 37.23 -0.91 -17.14
C GLU A 243 36.86 0.26 -16.21
N VAL A 244 37.08 0.09 -14.91
CA VAL A 244 36.81 1.12 -13.88
C VAL A 244 38.10 1.69 -13.28
N GLU A 245 39.26 1.41 -13.86
CA GLU A 245 40.53 1.97 -13.44
C GLU A 245 40.55 3.48 -13.70
N GLY A 246 40.56 4.28 -12.63
CA GLY A 246 40.43 5.75 -12.72
C GLY A 246 39.04 6.29 -12.37
N ILE A 247 38.03 5.46 -12.18
CA ILE A 247 36.75 5.88 -11.63
C ILE A 247 36.86 5.82 -10.10
N HIS A 248 36.96 6.98 -9.47
CA HIS A 248 36.91 7.08 -8.02
C HIS A 248 35.45 6.99 -7.56
N LEU A 249 34.95 5.75 -7.40
CA LEU A 249 33.63 5.50 -6.79
C LEU A 249 33.55 6.08 -5.35
N GLU A 250 34.70 6.34 -4.72
CA GLU A 250 34.82 7.02 -3.43
C GLU A 250 34.42 8.49 -3.52
N ASP A 251 34.64 9.16 -4.67
CA ASP A 251 34.16 10.50 -4.97
C ASP A 251 32.75 10.50 -5.59
N SER A 252 32.20 9.32 -5.91
CA SER A 252 30.85 9.21 -6.42
C SER A 252 29.86 9.60 -5.32
N THR A 253 28.82 10.30 -5.71
CA THR A 253 27.71 10.72 -4.83
C THR A 253 26.92 9.54 -4.24
N LEU A 254 27.26 8.31 -4.60
CA LEU A 254 26.78 7.08 -3.99
C LEU A 254 27.46 6.80 -2.64
N HIS A 255 28.61 7.44 -2.36
CA HIS A 255 29.31 7.34 -1.09
C HIS A 255 28.46 7.95 0.04
N GLY A 256 27.99 7.13 0.97
CA GLY A 256 27.19 7.57 2.10
C GLY A 256 25.71 7.83 1.81
N ALA A 257 25.15 7.19 0.79
CA ALA A 257 23.70 7.27 0.49
C ALA A 257 22.84 6.62 1.58
N ASN A 258 22.93 7.18 2.81
CA ASN A 258 21.99 6.88 3.87
C ASN A 258 20.82 7.84 3.74
N VAL A 259 19.70 7.31 3.28
CA VAL A 259 18.46 8.08 3.07
C VAL A 259 17.50 7.79 4.21
N HIS A 260 17.32 8.80 5.06
CA HIS A 260 16.33 8.75 6.14
C HIS A 260 15.38 9.91 5.97
N TYR A 261 14.14 9.66 5.62
CA TYR A 261 13.16 10.72 5.52
C TYR A 261 11.79 10.31 6.07
N THR A 262 11.07 11.32 6.50
CA THR A 262 9.65 11.24 6.82
C THR A 262 8.90 12.00 5.74
N ASP A 263 7.78 11.46 5.32
CA ASP A 263 6.97 11.91 4.20
C ASP A 263 5.54 12.15 4.66
N PHE A 264 4.99 13.31 4.27
CA PHE A 264 3.57 13.63 4.36
C PHE A 264 3.09 13.96 2.96
N SER A 265 2.07 13.26 2.49
CA SER A 265 1.61 13.40 1.12
C SER A 265 0.10 13.66 1.02
N LEU A 266 -0.25 14.50 0.05
CA LEU A 266 -1.64 14.69 -0.40
C LEU A 266 -1.76 14.15 -1.81
N SER A 267 -2.73 13.29 -2.04
CA SER A 267 -2.93 12.63 -3.33
C SER A 267 -4.27 12.96 -3.94
N GLY A 268 -4.28 13.04 -5.27
CA GLY A 268 -5.46 13.09 -6.10
C GLY A 268 -5.39 12.04 -7.20
N GLY A 269 -6.50 11.49 -7.59
CA GLY A 269 -6.51 10.45 -8.60
C GLY A 269 -7.89 10.12 -9.14
N TYR A 270 -7.92 9.11 -9.98
CA TYR A 270 -9.16 8.59 -10.55
C TYR A 270 -9.10 7.07 -10.62
N GLY A 271 -10.21 6.42 -10.26
CA GLY A 271 -10.42 4.99 -10.42
C GLY A 271 -11.59 4.70 -11.35
N TYR A 272 -11.49 3.62 -12.13
CA TYR A 272 -12.54 3.18 -13.01
C TYR A 272 -12.71 1.66 -12.92
N ASN A 273 -13.96 1.24 -12.76
CA ASN A 273 -14.41 -0.14 -12.80
C ASN A 273 -15.15 -0.38 -14.12
N TRP A 274 -14.58 -1.20 -14.98
CA TRP A 274 -15.17 -1.59 -16.24
C TRP A 274 -15.75 -2.99 -16.17
N VAL A 275 -17.06 -3.09 -16.14
CA VAL A 275 -17.81 -4.36 -16.26
C VAL A 275 -17.89 -4.69 -17.75
N PHE A 276 -16.96 -5.49 -18.25
CA PHE A 276 -16.83 -5.79 -19.68
C PHE A 276 -17.61 -7.05 -20.11
N ALA A 277 -18.02 -7.88 -19.16
CA ALA A 277 -18.85 -9.03 -19.39
C ALA A 277 -19.65 -9.37 -18.10
N PRO A 278 -20.71 -10.18 -18.17
CA PRO A 278 -21.42 -10.65 -16.99
C PRO A 278 -20.45 -11.27 -15.97
N GLN A 279 -20.47 -10.76 -14.73
CA GLN A 279 -19.61 -11.21 -13.63
C GLN A 279 -18.11 -10.92 -13.78
N TRP A 280 -17.69 -10.23 -14.83
CA TRP A 280 -16.30 -9.84 -15.06
C TRP A 280 -16.09 -8.33 -14.87
N LEU A 281 -15.07 -8.02 -14.11
CA LEU A 281 -14.67 -6.65 -13.78
C LEU A 281 -13.20 -6.46 -14.12
N PHE A 282 -12.88 -5.40 -14.84
CA PHE A 282 -11.55 -4.81 -14.91
C PHE A 282 -11.56 -3.51 -14.13
N ALA A 283 -10.68 -3.38 -13.17
CA ALA A 283 -10.51 -2.16 -12.38
C ALA A 283 -9.12 -1.57 -12.61
N ALA A 284 -9.07 -0.26 -12.78
CA ALA A 284 -7.83 0.47 -12.86
C ALA A 284 -7.94 1.78 -12.08
N SER A 285 -6.92 2.15 -11.32
CA SER A 285 -6.84 3.46 -10.71
C SER A 285 -5.41 3.97 -10.68
N LEU A 286 -5.29 5.30 -10.83
CA LEU A 286 -4.03 6.01 -10.73
C LEU A 286 -4.23 7.22 -9.84
N SER A 287 -3.34 7.39 -8.87
CA SER A 287 -3.27 8.57 -8.00
C SER A 287 -1.85 9.13 -8.02
N VAL A 288 -1.75 10.45 -8.07
CA VAL A 288 -0.50 11.19 -7.93
C VAL A 288 -0.54 11.93 -6.62
N ALA A 289 0.56 11.89 -5.88
CA ALA A 289 0.70 12.55 -4.60
C ALA A 289 1.79 13.62 -4.66
N VAL A 290 1.51 14.77 -4.07
CA VAL A 290 2.52 15.77 -3.72
C VAL A 290 2.97 15.47 -2.30
N ALA A 291 4.22 15.07 -2.17
CA ALA A 291 4.83 14.59 -0.94
C ALA A 291 5.84 15.62 -0.42
N TYR A 292 5.68 16.04 0.84
CA TYR A 292 6.68 16.83 1.55
C TYR A 292 7.59 15.90 2.32
N LYS A 293 8.87 15.81 1.91
CA LYS A 293 9.86 14.88 2.45
C LYS A 293 10.91 15.62 3.27
N GLN A 294 11.02 15.26 4.55
CA GLN A 294 11.95 15.85 5.48
C GLN A 294 13.00 14.82 5.91
N ALA A 295 14.28 15.11 5.71
CA ALA A 295 15.35 14.21 6.13
C ALA A 295 15.48 14.19 7.65
N THR A 296 15.63 13.00 8.26
CA THR A 296 15.65 12.82 9.71
C THR A 296 16.89 13.45 10.39
N GLY A 297 17.93 13.83 9.62
CA GLY A 297 19.12 14.54 10.14
C GLY A 297 18.93 16.04 10.28
N ASP A 298 17.92 16.61 9.60
CA ASP A 298 17.63 18.04 9.61
C ASP A 298 16.68 18.45 10.74
N LEU A 299 16.14 17.47 11.48
CA LEU A 299 15.32 17.66 12.68
C LEU A 299 16.20 18.02 13.89
N ARG A 300 16.99 19.08 13.82
CA ARG A 300 17.58 19.68 15.00
C ARG A 300 16.53 20.54 15.70
N ARG A 301 16.04 20.01 16.84
CA ARG A 301 15.34 20.72 17.93
C ARG A 301 14.17 21.64 17.54
N GLU A 302 12.97 21.24 17.97
CA GLU A 302 11.84 22.12 18.33
C GLU A 302 11.33 23.13 17.30
N THR A 303 11.43 22.87 16.00
CA THR A 303 10.83 23.72 14.99
C THR A 303 9.54 23.09 14.44
N SER A 304 8.44 23.84 14.48
CA SER A 304 7.17 23.43 13.91
C SER A 304 7.33 23.13 12.42
N LEU A 305 6.68 22.08 11.92
CA LEU A 305 6.66 21.64 10.51
C LEU A 305 6.42 22.77 9.48
N PHE A 306 5.88 23.90 9.90
CA PHE A 306 5.56 25.04 9.04
C PHE A 306 6.59 26.17 9.08
N ARG A 307 7.57 26.15 9.98
CA ARG A 307 8.52 27.27 10.13
C ARG A 307 9.70 27.17 9.16
N ASP A 308 10.08 25.95 8.75
CA ASP A 308 11.20 25.68 7.83
C ASP A 308 10.74 25.01 6.53
N PHE A 309 9.55 25.39 6.03
CA PHE A 309 9.03 24.87 4.78
C PHE A 309 9.93 25.24 3.60
N SER A 310 10.37 24.22 2.84
CA SER A 310 11.17 24.39 1.64
C SER A 310 10.53 23.69 0.45
N PHE A 311 10.29 24.42 -0.64
CA PHE A 311 9.81 23.85 -1.91
C PHE A 311 10.73 22.76 -2.48
N ARG A 312 12.01 22.74 -2.10
CA ARG A 312 12.97 21.68 -2.50
C ARG A 312 12.64 20.32 -1.92
N ASN A 313 11.84 20.27 -0.87
CA ASN A 313 11.40 19.04 -0.21
C ASN A 313 10.13 18.46 -0.82
N LEU A 314 9.51 19.14 -1.79
CA LEU A 314 8.35 18.63 -2.51
C LEU A 314 8.79 17.62 -3.58
N ASN A 315 8.16 16.45 -3.56
CA ASN A 315 8.38 15.37 -4.50
C ASN A 315 7.03 14.88 -5.03
N LEU A 316 7.06 14.22 -6.18
CA LEU A 316 5.88 13.56 -6.76
C LEU A 316 5.98 12.07 -6.53
N ASP A 317 4.96 11.49 -5.93
CA ASP A 317 4.80 10.07 -5.71
C ASP A 317 3.58 9.56 -6.47
N GLY A 318 3.49 8.25 -6.66
CA GLY A 318 2.39 7.66 -7.41
C GLY A 318 1.87 6.36 -6.80
N VAL A 319 0.58 6.10 -6.96
CA VAL A 319 -0.05 4.83 -6.60
C VAL A 319 -0.91 4.36 -7.75
N GLY A 320 -0.58 3.18 -8.27
CA GLY A 320 -1.38 2.48 -9.28
C GLY A 320 -2.02 1.23 -8.70
N ARG A 321 -3.29 0.99 -9.01
CA ARG A 321 -4.01 -0.25 -8.64
C ARG A 321 -4.72 -0.79 -9.86
N PHE A 322 -4.60 -2.09 -10.08
CA PHE A 322 -5.20 -2.81 -11.20
C PHE A 322 -5.82 -4.11 -10.70
N GLY A 323 -6.91 -4.52 -11.31
CA GLY A 323 -7.55 -5.78 -10.97
C GLY A 323 -8.37 -6.33 -12.12
N VAL A 324 -8.34 -7.65 -12.27
CA VAL A 324 -9.25 -8.40 -13.13
C VAL A 324 -9.93 -9.44 -12.26
N VAL A 325 -11.24 -9.43 -12.22
CA VAL A 325 -12.02 -10.24 -11.31
C VAL A 325 -13.19 -10.88 -12.04
N TRP A 326 -13.35 -12.17 -11.81
CA TRP A 326 -14.58 -12.89 -12.06
C TRP A 326 -15.26 -13.18 -10.73
N ASN A 327 -16.53 -12.79 -10.57
CA ASN A 327 -17.26 -12.97 -9.32
C ASN A 327 -18.76 -13.19 -9.60
N ASN A 328 -19.27 -14.38 -9.29
CA ASN A 328 -20.68 -14.73 -9.44
C ASN A 328 -21.48 -14.60 -8.13
N GLY A 329 -20.88 -13.99 -7.09
CA GLY A 329 -21.42 -13.86 -5.75
C GLY A 329 -20.95 -14.98 -4.82
N ARG A 330 -21.03 -16.24 -5.23
CA ARG A 330 -20.57 -17.40 -4.43
C ARG A 330 -19.10 -17.73 -4.68
N TRP A 331 -18.70 -17.87 -5.94
CA TRP A 331 -17.32 -18.14 -6.34
C TRP A 331 -16.69 -16.87 -6.92
N TYR A 332 -15.43 -16.70 -6.68
CA TYR A 332 -14.66 -15.62 -7.28
C TYR A 332 -13.22 -16.05 -7.56
N ALA A 333 -12.67 -15.50 -8.60
CA ALA A 333 -11.26 -15.64 -8.94
C ALA A 333 -10.77 -14.34 -9.57
N GLY A 334 -9.48 -14.04 -9.40
CA GLY A 334 -8.96 -12.82 -10.00
C GLY A 334 -7.49 -12.65 -9.78
N THR A 335 -7.02 -11.52 -10.31
CA THR A 335 -5.69 -10.99 -10.07
C THR A 335 -5.81 -9.52 -9.72
N SER A 336 -4.95 -9.06 -8.81
CA SER A 336 -4.84 -7.66 -8.47
C SER A 336 -3.38 -7.26 -8.32
N ALA A 337 -3.06 -6.02 -8.71
CA ALA A 337 -1.73 -5.45 -8.56
C ALA A 337 -1.85 -4.08 -7.92
N ILE A 338 -0.97 -3.78 -6.96
CA ILE A 338 -0.85 -2.48 -6.33
C ILE A 338 0.62 -2.09 -6.41
N PHE A 339 0.89 -0.90 -6.93
CA PHE A 339 2.23 -0.35 -7.07
C PHE A 339 2.29 1.02 -6.41
N HIS A 340 3.31 1.23 -5.61
CA HIS A 340 3.67 2.52 -5.04
C HIS A 340 5.03 2.92 -5.59
N THR A 341 5.16 4.16 -6.03
CA THR A 341 6.45 4.74 -6.41
C THR A 341 6.70 5.99 -5.60
N TYR A 342 7.86 6.06 -4.99
CA TYR A 342 8.30 7.15 -4.12
C TYR A 342 9.60 7.72 -4.64
N ASN A 343 9.58 9.01 -4.91
CA ASN A 343 10.73 9.75 -5.42
C ASN A 343 11.32 10.61 -4.31
N TYR A 344 12.64 10.57 -4.16
CA TYR A 344 13.35 11.45 -3.26
C TYR A 344 14.53 12.06 -3.99
N LYS A 345 14.59 13.40 -4.05
CA LYS A 345 15.63 14.13 -4.76
C LYS A 345 16.33 15.07 -3.81
N LYS A 346 17.65 14.94 -3.72
CA LYS A 346 18.58 15.88 -3.08
C LYS A 346 19.47 16.57 -4.13
N SER A 347 20.25 17.56 -3.68
CA SER A 347 21.10 18.36 -4.58
C SER A 347 22.10 17.52 -5.38
N GLN A 348 22.54 16.37 -4.89
CA GLN A 348 23.59 15.54 -5.49
C GLN A 348 23.12 14.19 -5.98
N PHE A 349 22.04 13.63 -5.40
CA PHE A 349 21.51 12.32 -5.78
C PHE A 349 19.98 12.29 -5.76
N SER A 350 19.43 11.32 -6.44
CA SER A 350 18.01 10.97 -6.40
C SER A 350 17.81 9.49 -6.14
N THR A 351 16.73 9.16 -5.45
CA THR A 351 16.28 7.78 -5.31
C THR A 351 14.85 7.64 -5.81
N ASN A 352 14.60 6.56 -6.52
CA ASN A 352 13.26 6.10 -6.82
C ASN A 352 13.07 4.74 -6.18
N SER A 353 12.07 4.61 -5.33
CA SER A 353 11.72 3.35 -4.67
C SER A 353 10.35 2.91 -5.17
N THR A 354 10.30 1.78 -5.84
CA THR A 354 9.05 1.19 -6.32
C THR A 354 8.80 -0.09 -5.54
N PHE A 355 7.62 -0.24 -4.99
CA PHE A 355 7.19 -1.47 -4.35
C PHE A 355 5.71 -1.72 -4.52
N GLY A 356 5.37 -3.00 -4.52
CA GLY A 356 4.00 -3.42 -4.75
C GLY A 356 3.81 -4.91 -4.57
N ASN A 357 2.60 -5.34 -4.81
CA ASN A 357 2.21 -6.74 -4.77
C ASN A 357 1.39 -7.07 -6.01
N LEU A 358 1.63 -8.24 -6.57
CA LEU A 358 0.79 -8.90 -7.54
C LEU A 358 0.16 -10.11 -6.87
N ASN A 359 -1.16 -10.14 -6.79
CA ASN A 359 -1.94 -11.22 -6.19
C ASN A 359 -2.72 -11.98 -7.25
N ILE A 360 -2.77 -13.30 -7.13
CA ILE A 360 -3.64 -14.19 -7.89
C ILE A 360 -4.43 -15.00 -6.86
N TYR A 361 -5.74 -15.06 -6.98
CA TYR A 361 -6.58 -15.66 -5.96
C TYR A 361 -7.80 -16.37 -6.52
N VAL A 362 -8.28 -17.35 -5.76
CA VAL A 362 -9.55 -18.03 -5.96
C VAL A 362 -10.22 -18.24 -4.60
N GLY A 363 -11.51 -18.00 -4.52
CA GLY A 363 -12.22 -18.13 -3.26
C GLY A 363 -13.69 -18.49 -3.43
N ILE A 364 -14.30 -18.82 -2.29
CA ILE A 364 -15.70 -19.17 -2.17
C ILE A 364 -16.33 -18.46 -0.96
N ASN A 365 -17.52 -17.94 -1.16
CA ASN A 365 -18.37 -17.35 -0.14
C ASN A 365 -19.46 -18.34 0.28
N PHE A 366 -19.78 -18.41 1.57
CA PHE A 366 -20.80 -19.32 2.11
C PHE A 366 -21.40 -18.81 3.42
N GLY A 367 -22.49 -19.45 3.87
CA GLY A 367 -23.25 -18.99 5.03
C GLY A 367 -24.08 -17.76 4.70
N ASN A 368 -25.32 -17.93 4.26
CA ASN A 368 -26.23 -16.81 3.95
C ASN A 368 -26.43 -15.92 5.17
N ARG A 369 -26.55 -14.62 4.92
CA ARG A 369 -26.96 -13.60 5.91
C ARG A 369 -28.43 -13.69 6.21
#